data_cdbadf118d19d4160f2612b3134e970e
#
_entry.id   cdbadf118d19d4160f2612b3134e970e
#
_cell.length_a   1.000
_cell.length_b   1.000
_cell.length_c   1.000
_cell.angle_alpha   90.00
_cell.angle_beta   90.00
_cell.angle_gamma   90.00
#
_symmetry.space_group_name_H-M   'P 1'
#
loop_
_entity.id
_entity.type
_entity.pdbx_description
1 polymer ?
#
loop_
_entity_poly.entity_id
_entity_poly.type
_entity_poly.pdbx_seq_one_letter_code
_entity_poly.pdbx_strand_id
1 'polypeptide(L)'
;ETMLGNAQILEVFNISKVGKIAGCRVTDGHVERGANVRLIRDNVVIHEGKLSQLKRFKDDAKEVTAGQECGMSFENYQDMRAGDVIECYRVETIQRSL
;
A
#
# COMPACT_ATOMS: atom_id res chain seq x y z
N GLU A 1 16.30 -4.47 2.15
CA GLU A 1 15.05 -3.73 1.99
C GLU A 1 15.20 -2.75 0.83
N THR A 2 14.36 -2.91 -0.19
CA THR A 2 14.40 -2.05 -1.37
C THR A 2 13.12 -1.25 -1.44
N MET A 3 13.24 0.07 -1.46
CA MET A 3 12.07 0.94 -1.59
C MET A 3 11.56 0.91 -3.02
N LEU A 4 10.27 0.64 -3.18
CA LEU A 4 9.61 0.62 -4.47
C LEU A 4 8.96 1.97 -4.78
N GLY A 5 8.26 2.54 -3.81
CA GLY A 5 7.59 3.80 -3.99
C GLY A 5 6.77 4.22 -2.78
N ASN A 6 6.12 5.35 -2.92
CA ASN A 6 5.29 5.93 -1.87
C ASN A 6 3.92 6.27 -2.41
N ALA A 7 2.93 6.23 -1.54
CA ALA A 7 1.58 6.67 -1.86
C ALA A 7 1.01 7.43 -0.68
N GLN A 8 -0.01 8.24 -0.96
CA GLN A 8 -0.72 8.99 0.08
C GLN A 8 -2.19 8.60 0.06
N ILE A 9 -2.76 8.36 1.24
CA ILE A 9 -4.18 8.06 1.35
C ILE A 9 -4.97 9.35 1.20
N LEU A 10 -5.85 9.38 0.21
CA LEU A 10 -6.73 10.52 -0.05
C LEU A 10 -8.07 10.36 0.65
N GLU A 11 -8.63 9.14 0.59
CA GLU A 11 -9.91 8.81 1.17
C GLU A 11 -9.92 7.37 1.63
N VAL A 12 -10.82 7.05 2.55
CA VAL A 12 -11.01 5.67 3.01
C VAL A 12 -12.47 5.30 2.75
N PHE A 13 -12.66 4.18 2.06
CA PHE A 13 -13.99 3.67 1.72
C PHE A 13 -14.29 2.43 2.56
N ASN A 14 -15.51 2.34 3.03
CA ASN A 14 -15.97 1.17 3.76
C ASN A 14 -16.88 0.34 2.85
N ILE A 15 -16.39 -0.81 2.42
CA ILE A 15 -17.12 -1.70 1.50
C ILE A 15 -17.53 -2.95 2.28
N SER A 16 -18.82 -3.22 2.31
CA SER A 16 -19.40 -4.24 3.17
C SER A 16 -18.87 -5.66 2.95
N LYS A 17 -18.41 -5.97 1.75
CA LYS A 17 -17.90 -7.31 1.44
C LYS A 17 -16.39 -7.46 1.57
N VAL A 18 -15.67 -6.36 1.61
CA VAL A 18 -14.20 -6.35 1.55
C VAL A 18 -13.59 -5.73 2.79
N GLY A 19 -14.32 -4.87 3.47
CA GLY A 19 -13.82 -4.08 4.59
C GLY A 19 -13.43 -2.69 4.13
N LYS A 20 -12.44 -2.10 4.75
CA LYS A 20 -11.99 -0.76 4.39
C LYS A 20 -10.96 -0.80 3.28
N ILE A 21 -11.15 0.09 2.32
CA ILE A 21 -10.21 0.27 1.21
C ILE A 21 -9.71 1.70 1.26
N ALA A 22 -8.39 1.87 1.21
CA ALA A 22 -7.77 3.18 1.18
C ALA A 22 -7.64 3.64 -0.27
N GLY A 23 -8.31 4.73 -0.62
CA GLY A 23 -8.12 5.39 -1.90
C GLY A 23 -6.84 6.20 -1.84
N CYS A 24 -5.83 5.78 -2.59
CA CYS A 24 -4.49 6.33 -2.51
C CYS A 24 -4.03 6.87 -3.86
N ARG A 25 -3.09 7.81 -3.80
CA ARG A 25 -2.39 8.28 -4.99
C ARG A 25 -0.92 7.98 -4.84
N VAL A 26 -0.35 7.32 -5.82
CA VAL A 26 1.09 7.03 -5.82
C VAL A 26 1.84 8.33 -6.10
N THR A 27 2.67 8.75 -5.16
CA THR A 27 3.38 10.02 -5.25
C THR A 27 4.80 9.86 -5.79
N ASP A 28 5.39 8.69 -5.63
CA ASP A 28 6.75 8.43 -6.07
C ASP A 28 6.92 6.94 -6.36
N GLY A 29 7.70 6.61 -7.38
CA GLY A 29 7.98 5.22 -7.75
C GLY A 29 6.72 4.46 -8.17
N HIS A 30 6.51 3.31 -7.55
CA HIS A 30 5.34 2.49 -7.83
C HIS A 30 4.98 1.65 -6.60
N VAL A 31 3.76 1.12 -6.61
CA VAL A 31 3.32 0.14 -5.62
C VAL A 31 2.97 -1.16 -6.33
N GLU A 32 3.26 -2.29 -5.69
CA GLU A 32 3.01 -3.62 -6.23
C GLU A 32 2.13 -4.42 -5.30
N ARG A 33 1.23 -5.21 -5.87
CA ARG A 33 0.44 -6.16 -5.12
C ARG A 33 1.34 -7.24 -4.51
N GLY A 34 1.11 -7.53 -3.23
CA GLY A 34 1.92 -8.53 -2.53
C GLY A 34 3.22 -8.00 -1.94
N ALA A 35 3.57 -6.75 -2.22
CA ALA A 35 4.73 -6.13 -1.59
C ALA A 35 4.44 -5.79 -0.14
N ASN A 36 5.50 -5.55 0.62
CA ASN A 36 5.35 -5.06 1.98
C ASN A 36 5.07 -3.56 1.96
N VAL A 37 4.22 -3.13 2.88
CA VAL A 37 3.88 -1.72 3.01
C VAL A 37 4.00 -1.29 4.46
N ARG A 38 4.28 -0.02 4.64
CA ARG A 38 4.42 0.61 5.94
C ARG A 38 3.55 1.86 5.93
N LEU A 39 2.65 1.97 6.90
CA LEU A 39 1.81 3.16 7.04
C LEU A 39 2.47 4.11 8.03
N ILE A 40 2.52 5.39 7.65
CA ILE A 40 3.17 6.43 8.45
C ILE A 40 2.16 7.54 8.71
N ARG A 41 2.01 7.90 9.97
CA ARG A 41 1.17 9.00 10.42
C ARG A 41 1.99 9.91 11.31
N ASP A 42 2.08 11.20 10.94
CA ASP A 42 2.86 12.18 11.70
C ASP A 42 4.31 11.75 11.90
N ASN A 43 4.92 11.21 10.82
CA ASN A 43 6.29 10.71 10.80
C ASN A 43 6.54 9.51 11.72
N VAL A 44 5.46 8.83 12.13
CA VAL A 44 5.56 7.62 12.97
C VAL A 44 4.98 6.44 12.22
N VAL A 45 5.71 5.34 12.20
CA VAL A 45 5.20 4.10 11.59
C VAL A 45 4.14 3.52 12.51
N ILE A 46 2.90 3.46 12.00
CA ILE A 46 1.76 2.95 12.79
C ILE A 46 1.40 1.52 12.44
N HIS A 47 1.84 1.04 11.29
CA HIS A 47 1.58 -0.33 10.87
C HIS A 47 2.59 -0.77 9.81
N GLU A 48 2.97 -2.03 9.86
CA GLU A 48 3.76 -2.69 8.82
C GLU A 48 3.08 -4.01 8.48
N GLY A 49 3.01 -4.33 7.20
CA GLY A 49 2.40 -5.57 6.77
C GLY A 49 2.46 -5.71 5.27
N LYS A 50 1.65 -6.63 4.75
CA LYS A 50 1.59 -6.87 3.31
C LYS A 50 0.37 -6.18 2.72
N LEU A 51 0.52 -5.75 1.48
CA LEU A 51 -0.58 -5.21 0.70
C LEU A 51 -1.46 -6.39 0.26
N SER A 52 -2.68 -6.44 0.78
CA SER A 52 -3.60 -7.54 0.52
C SER A 52 -4.23 -7.44 -0.86
N GLN A 53 -4.71 -6.24 -1.21
CA GLN A 53 -5.35 -5.99 -2.48
C GLN A 53 -4.89 -4.66 -3.05
N LEU A 54 -4.72 -4.64 -4.36
CA LEU A 54 -4.42 -3.42 -5.10
C LEU A 54 -5.37 -3.36 -6.27
N LYS A 55 -6.18 -2.30 -6.30
CA LYS A 55 -7.18 -2.12 -7.35
C LYS A 55 -7.05 -0.76 -7.98
N ARG A 56 -7.32 -0.71 -9.27
CA ARG A 56 -7.39 0.51 -10.04
C ARG A 56 -8.76 0.62 -10.66
N PHE A 57 -9.57 1.58 -10.19
CA PHE A 57 -11.00 1.68 -10.53
C PHE A 57 -11.73 0.41 -10.09
N LYS A 58 -12.24 -0.39 -11.01
CA LYS A 58 -12.96 -1.63 -10.70
C LYS A 58 -12.12 -2.88 -10.94
N ASP A 59 -10.90 -2.72 -11.43
CA ASP A 59 -10.07 -3.84 -11.83
C ASP A 59 -8.92 -4.06 -10.86
N ASP A 60 -8.56 -5.32 -10.66
CA ASP A 60 -7.36 -5.66 -9.93
C ASP A 60 -6.14 -5.21 -10.70
N ALA A 61 -5.17 -4.62 -10.00
CA ALA A 61 -3.94 -4.17 -10.58
C ALA A 61 -2.77 -4.92 -9.94
N LYS A 62 -1.74 -5.20 -10.73
CA LYS A 62 -0.51 -5.78 -10.21
C LYS A 62 0.46 -4.70 -9.74
N GLU A 63 0.41 -3.56 -10.40
CA GLU A 63 1.32 -2.45 -10.14
C GLU A 63 0.63 -1.14 -10.49
N VAL A 64 0.91 -0.11 -9.71
CA VAL A 64 0.43 1.26 -9.98
C VAL A 64 1.63 2.19 -9.86
N THR A 65 1.83 3.02 -10.88
CA THR A 65 2.97 3.93 -10.95
C THR A 65 2.62 5.33 -10.45
N ALA A 66 3.65 6.14 -10.23
CA ALA A 66 3.50 7.49 -9.71
C ALA A 66 2.56 8.33 -10.58
N GLY A 67 1.74 9.14 -9.93
CA GLY A 67 0.75 9.98 -10.58
C GLY A 67 -0.61 9.31 -10.79
N GLN A 68 -0.72 8.02 -10.50
CA GLN A 68 -1.96 7.27 -10.65
C GLN A 68 -2.63 7.04 -9.30
N GLU A 69 -3.95 6.98 -9.32
CA GLU A 69 -4.72 6.68 -8.13
C GLU A 69 -5.09 5.20 -8.10
N CYS A 70 -5.21 4.66 -6.89
CA CYS A 70 -5.55 3.26 -6.70
C CYS A 70 -6.25 3.04 -5.37
N GLY A 71 -6.90 1.89 -5.22
CA GLY A 71 -7.44 1.44 -3.96
C GLY A 71 -6.57 0.35 -3.38
N MET A 72 -6.27 0.42 -2.10
CA MET A 72 -5.44 -0.55 -1.40
C MET A 72 -6.14 -1.08 -0.17
N SER A 73 -5.98 -2.37 0.06
CA SER A 73 -6.42 -3.03 1.28
C SER A 73 -5.21 -3.68 1.93
N PHE A 74 -5.14 -3.59 3.25
CA PHE A 74 -3.98 -4.08 3.99
C PHE A 74 -4.36 -5.31 4.80
N GLU A 75 -3.43 -6.25 4.89
CA GLU A 75 -3.62 -7.47 5.66
C GLU A 75 -3.70 -7.16 7.15
N ASN A 76 -4.80 -7.58 7.78
CA ASN A 76 -5.03 -7.43 9.22
C ASN A 76 -5.02 -5.99 9.74
N TYR A 77 -5.29 -5.01 8.87
CA TYR A 77 -5.29 -3.62 9.29
C TYR A 77 -6.41 -2.84 8.60
N GLN A 78 -7.22 -2.15 9.38
CA GLN A 78 -8.34 -1.36 8.87
C GLN A 78 -8.42 0.05 9.46
N ASP A 79 -7.38 0.50 10.13
CA ASP A 79 -7.38 1.84 10.76
C ASP A 79 -6.67 2.90 9.90
N MET A 80 -6.75 2.74 8.59
CA MET A 80 -6.22 3.74 7.68
C MET A 80 -7.05 5.02 7.75
N ARG A 81 -6.38 6.16 7.59
CA ARG A 81 -7.02 7.47 7.58
C ARG A 81 -6.49 8.31 6.43
N ALA A 82 -7.33 9.24 5.97
CA ALA A 82 -6.90 10.19 4.95
C ALA A 82 -5.70 11.00 5.46
N GLY A 83 -4.71 11.18 4.62
CA GLY A 83 -3.48 11.87 4.96
C GLY A 83 -2.33 10.97 5.38
N ASP A 84 -2.61 9.70 5.65
CA ASP A 84 -1.54 8.75 5.97
C ASP A 84 -0.67 8.51 4.74
N VAL A 85 0.61 8.26 4.97
CA VAL A 85 1.57 7.95 3.91
C VAL A 85 1.84 6.46 3.91
N ILE A 86 1.90 5.89 2.73
CA ILE A 86 2.22 4.48 2.55
C ILE A 86 3.57 4.38 1.86
N GLU A 87 4.49 3.64 2.48
CA GLU A 87 5.74 3.28 1.85
C GLU A 87 5.65 1.83 1.40
N CYS A 88 5.91 1.60 0.12
CA CYS A 88 5.93 0.26 -0.46
C CYS A 88 7.37 -0.16 -0.65
N TYR A 89 7.70 -1.36 -0.18
CA TYR A 89 9.07 -1.85 -0.25
C TYR A 89 9.09 -3.36 -0.46
N ARG A 90 10.21 -3.83 -0.94
CA ARG A 90 10.45 -5.26 -1.13
C ARG A 90 11.53 -5.71 -0.17
N VAL A 91 11.26 -6.80 0.52
CA VAL A 91 12.26 -7.44 1.36
C VAL A 91 12.88 -8.57 0.56
N GLU A 92 14.16 -8.44 0.25
CA GLU A 92 14.89 -9.48 -0.45
C GLU A 92 15.63 -10.32 0.58
N THR A 93 15.36 -11.61 0.57
CA THR A 93 16.10 -12.56 1.37
C THR A 93 17.16 -13.17 0.45
N ILE A 94 18.39 -12.81 0.68
CA ILE A 94 19.50 -13.41 -0.06
C ILE A 94 19.80 -14.75 0.60
N GLN A 95 19.37 -15.81 -0.04
CA GLN A 95 19.77 -17.13 0.36
C GLN A 95 21.15 -17.40 -0.21
N ARG A 96 22.11 -17.44 0.66
CA ARG A 96 23.41 -17.96 0.28
C ARG A 96 23.36 -19.47 0.41
N SER A 97 23.33 -20.13 -0.71
CA SER A 97 23.58 -21.57 -0.69
C SER A 97 25.07 -21.79 -0.56
N LEU A 98 25.42 -22.43 0.47
CA LEU A 98 26.79 -22.86 0.68
C LEU A 98 26.98 -24.24 0.07
#